data_5807abe051d7770c5e346fac9ddc1803
#
_entry.id   5807abe051d7770c5e346fac9ddc1803
#
_cell.length_a   1.000
_cell.length_b   1.000
_cell.length_c   1.000
_cell.angle_alpha   90.00
_cell.angle_beta   90.00
_cell.angle_gamma   90.00
#
_symmetry.space_group_name_H-M   'P 1'
#
loop_
_entity.id
_entity.type
_entity.pdbx_description
1 polymer ?
#
loop_
_entity_poly.entity_id
_entity_poly.type
_entity_poly.pdbx_seq_one_letter_code
_entity_poly.pdbx_strand_id
1 'polypeptide(L)'
;MALPWRANAGEPTVQLSTTINEFVTILVSTPVSELRSTGLPEKALKLIYGRFDFSEMTKRSLAGHWKTLEQNEQREFVDAFTQKLLVAYGRTVRASGDEKIQFKRETLDGKFARVETKVVSDGGQELPIDYQLHDDNGEWKVYDMVIDQISIVNNYRAQFERVIAKSSLKELLVLLKQQNS
;
A
#
# COMPACT_ATOMS: atom_id res chain seq x y z
N MET A 1 14.08 -26.93 16.16
CA MET A 1 13.48 -27.97 15.32
C MET A 1 12.24 -27.42 14.64
N ALA A 2 12.21 -27.55 13.33
CA ALA A 2 11.10 -27.35 12.38
C ALA A 2 10.50 -25.94 12.23
N LEU A 3 10.78 -25.37 11.12
CA LEU A 3 10.06 -24.29 10.47
C LEU A 3 8.96 -24.89 9.56
N PRO A 4 7.75 -25.13 10.03
CA PRO A 4 6.76 -25.82 9.20
C PRO A 4 6.06 -24.91 8.16
N TRP A 5 6.27 -23.60 8.19
CA TRP A 5 5.54 -22.72 7.29
C TRP A 5 6.30 -22.35 5.99
N ARG A 6 7.62 -22.49 5.96
CA ARG A 6 8.41 -22.31 4.72
C ARG A 6 8.07 -23.30 3.61
N ALA A 7 7.44 -24.41 3.95
CA ALA A 7 7.05 -25.40 2.96
C ALA A 7 5.84 -25.02 2.10
N ASN A 8 5.13 -23.92 2.40
CA ASN A 8 3.89 -23.51 1.71
C ASN A 8 3.80 -22.01 1.39
N ALA A 9 4.92 -21.26 1.44
CA ALA A 9 4.90 -19.89 0.94
C ALA A 9 4.83 -19.93 -0.59
N GLY A 10 3.69 -19.52 -1.16
CA GLY A 10 3.52 -19.40 -2.60
C GLY A 10 4.24 -18.18 -3.17
N GLU A 11 4.16 -18.03 -4.46
CA GLU A 11 4.80 -16.94 -5.21
C GLU A 11 4.44 -15.54 -4.68
N PRO A 12 3.16 -15.22 -4.33
CA PRO A 12 2.79 -13.92 -3.76
C PRO A 12 3.53 -13.59 -2.48
N THR A 13 3.60 -14.54 -1.55
CA THR A 13 4.30 -14.35 -0.27
C THR A 13 5.80 -14.20 -0.46
N VAL A 14 6.41 -14.95 -1.37
CA VAL A 14 7.85 -14.85 -1.66
C VAL A 14 8.18 -13.48 -2.21
N GLN A 15 7.46 -13.01 -3.22
CA GLN A 15 7.69 -11.70 -3.82
C GLN A 15 7.42 -10.55 -2.84
N LEU A 16 6.34 -10.63 -2.06
CA LEU A 16 6.01 -9.63 -1.06
C LEU A 16 7.06 -9.56 0.06
N SER A 17 7.44 -10.71 0.61
CA SER A 17 8.43 -10.78 1.71
C SER A 17 9.80 -10.26 1.28
N THR A 18 10.23 -10.57 0.06
CA THR A 18 11.47 -10.04 -0.50
C THR A 18 11.44 -8.52 -0.54
N THR A 19 10.35 -7.93 -1.08
CA THR A 19 10.18 -6.47 -1.13
C THR A 19 10.15 -5.85 0.26
N ILE A 20 9.41 -6.43 1.21
CA ILE A 20 9.31 -5.92 2.59
C ILE A 20 10.66 -5.97 3.30
N ASN A 21 11.40 -7.08 3.19
CA ASN A 21 12.70 -7.22 3.84
C ASN A 21 13.72 -6.21 3.28
N GLU A 22 13.74 -6.01 1.97
CA GLU A 22 14.59 -5.00 1.34
C GLU A 22 14.19 -3.58 1.76
N PHE A 23 12.89 -3.29 1.80
CA PHE A 23 12.34 -2.01 2.26
C PHE A 23 12.76 -1.70 3.71
N VAL A 24 12.60 -2.64 4.64
CA VAL A 24 13.03 -2.48 6.04
C VAL A 24 14.53 -2.24 6.13
N THR A 25 15.34 -3.00 5.39
CA THR A 25 16.80 -2.83 5.34
C THR A 25 17.18 -1.41 4.90
N ILE A 26 16.52 -0.88 3.86
CA ILE A 26 16.74 0.49 3.38
C ILE A 26 16.35 1.51 4.45
N LEU A 27 15.21 1.35 5.11
CA LEU A 27 14.74 2.29 6.13
C LEU A 27 15.71 2.38 7.32
N VAL A 28 16.19 1.24 7.80
CA VAL A 28 17.12 1.18 8.95
C VAL A 28 18.49 1.79 8.58
N SER A 29 18.95 1.60 7.35
CA SER A 29 20.27 2.07 6.91
C SER A 29 20.31 3.51 6.41
N THR A 30 19.15 4.17 6.21
CA THR A 30 19.10 5.51 5.62
C THR A 30 19.05 6.63 6.67
N PRO A 31 19.98 7.60 6.64
CA PRO A 31 19.96 8.76 7.52
C PRO A 31 18.71 9.63 7.34
N VAL A 32 18.28 10.30 8.41
CA VAL A 32 17.12 11.22 8.39
C VAL A 32 17.26 12.32 7.33
N SER A 33 18.51 12.78 7.10
CA SER A 33 18.82 13.83 6.12
C SER A 33 18.54 13.48 4.66
N GLU A 34 18.40 12.17 4.35
CA GLU A 34 18.16 11.69 2.98
C GLU A 34 16.67 11.46 2.69
N LEU A 35 15.79 11.83 3.61
CA LEU A 35 14.37 11.61 3.44
C LEU A 35 13.71 12.64 2.55
N ARG A 36 12.74 12.17 1.77
CA ARG A 36 11.83 13.01 0.98
C ARG A 36 10.68 13.56 1.84
N SER A 37 9.84 14.40 1.27
CA SER A 37 8.62 14.95 1.91
C SER A 37 7.68 13.86 2.45
N THR A 38 7.68 12.69 1.82
CA THR A 38 6.94 11.49 2.25
C THR A 38 7.49 10.85 3.54
N GLY A 39 8.69 11.25 4.00
CA GLY A 39 9.40 10.59 5.09
C GLY A 39 10.14 9.31 4.68
N LEU A 40 10.20 8.99 3.38
CA LEU A 40 10.84 7.81 2.82
C LEU A 40 12.03 8.17 1.92
N PRO A 41 13.12 7.37 1.92
CA PRO A 41 14.20 7.54 0.98
C PRO A 41 13.80 7.10 -0.43
N GLU A 42 14.48 7.63 -1.44
CA GLU A 42 14.16 7.35 -2.85
C GLU A 42 14.22 5.85 -3.19
N LYS A 43 15.17 5.12 -2.64
CA LYS A 43 15.29 3.67 -2.85
C LYS A 43 14.07 2.91 -2.33
N ALA A 44 13.55 3.28 -1.16
CA ALA A 44 12.33 2.70 -0.59
C ALA A 44 11.10 3.03 -1.46
N LEU A 45 11.00 4.27 -1.96
CA LEU A 45 9.93 4.66 -2.88
C LEU A 45 9.93 3.81 -4.15
N LYS A 46 11.10 3.52 -4.73
CA LYS A 46 11.21 2.65 -5.92
C LYS A 46 10.67 1.24 -5.67
N LEU A 47 10.95 0.66 -4.49
CA LEU A 47 10.39 -0.64 -4.12
C LEU A 47 8.87 -0.60 -4.00
N ILE A 48 8.34 0.45 -3.36
CA ILE A 48 6.89 0.64 -3.22
C ILE A 48 6.24 0.78 -4.59
N TYR A 49 6.74 1.65 -5.47
CA TYR A 49 6.23 1.80 -6.84
C TYR A 49 6.32 0.51 -7.66
N GLY A 50 7.34 -0.31 -7.43
CA GLY A 50 7.48 -1.61 -8.08
C GLY A 50 6.48 -2.66 -7.58
N ARG A 51 6.10 -2.62 -6.31
CA ARG A 51 5.25 -3.66 -5.69
C ARG A 51 3.77 -3.28 -5.61
N PHE A 52 3.44 -1.97 -5.51
CA PHE A 52 2.06 -1.51 -5.38
C PHE A 52 1.48 -1.08 -6.72
N ASP A 53 0.26 -1.48 -7.01
CA ASP A 53 -0.51 -0.99 -8.15
C ASP A 53 -1.39 0.19 -7.73
N PHE A 54 -0.78 1.37 -7.70
CA PHE A 54 -1.49 2.60 -7.36
C PHE A 54 -2.60 2.97 -8.33
N SER A 55 -2.49 2.54 -9.60
CA SER A 55 -3.54 2.73 -10.60
C SER A 55 -4.79 1.92 -10.23
N GLU A 56 -4.63 0.65 -9.91
CA GLU A 56 -5.74 -0.21 -9.49
C GLU A 56 -6.31 0.23 -8.12
N MET A 57 -5.46 0.67 -7.17
CA MET A 57 -5.91 1.26 -5.91
C MET A 57 -6.79 2.50 -6.15
N THR A 58 -6.36 3.42 -7.02
CA THR A 58 -7.10 4.63 -7.37
C THR A 58 -8.43 4.31 -8.04
N LYS A 59 -8.38 3.44 -9.05
CA LYS A 59 -9.57 2.98 -9.78
C LYS A 59 -10.61 2.38 -8.85
N ARG A 60 -10.20 1.53 -7.92
CA ARG A 60 -11.10 0.92 -6.93
C ARG A 60 -11.64 1.94 -5.93
N SER A 61 -10.84 2.92 -5.54
CA SER A 61 -11.26 3.99 -4.62
C SER A 61 -12.23 4.98 -5.27
N LEU A 62 -12.11 5.22 -6.57
CA LEU A 62 -13.06 6.04 -7.35
C LEU A 62 -14.29 5.26 -7.83
N ALA A 63 -14.23 3.93 -7.77
CA ALA A 63 -15.33 3.05 -8.16
C ALA A 63 -15.96 3.39 -9.53
N GLY A 64 -17.28 3.60 -9.59
CA GLY A 64 -17.98 3.92 -10.83
C GLY A 64 -17.52 5.22 -11.50
N HIS A 65 -17.01 6.17 -10.74
CA HIS A 65 -16.53 7.45 -11.25
C HIS A 65 -15.27 7.34 -12.12
N TRP A 66 -14.46 6.31 -11.92
CA TRP A 66 -13.26 6.07 -12.72
C TRP A 66 -13.54 6.02 -14.24
N LYS A 67 -14.65 5.41 -14.62
CA LYS A 67 -15.02 5.24 -16.04
C LYS A 67 -15.49 6.53 -16.71
N THR A 68 -15.82 7.55 -15.94
CA THR A 68 -16.28 8.86 -16.46
C THR A 68 -15.12 9.82 -16.71
N LEU A 69 -13.91 9.46 -16.28
CA LEU A 69 -12.72 10.29 -16.38
C LEU A 69 -12.01 10.05 -17.72
N GLU A 70 -11.51 11.13 -18.30
CA GLU A 70 -10.59 11.09 -19.42
C GLU A 70 -9.22 10.52 -18.97
N GLN A 71 -8.43 9.99 -19.90
CA GLN A 71 -7.16 9.35 -19.60
C GLN A 71 -6.16 10.28 -18.85
N ASN A 72 -6.18 11.58 -19.16
CA ASN A 72 -5.35 12.55 -18.46
C ASN A 72 -5.80 12.74 -17.01
N GLU A 73 -7.11 12.85 -16.79
CA GLU A 73 -7.69 12.98 -15.46
C GLU A 73 -7.42 11.73 -14.61
N GLN A 74 -7.53 10.54 -15.21
CA GLN A 74 -7.18 9.29 -14.54
C GLN A 74 -5.73 9.32 -14.04
N ARG A 75 -4.77 9.76 -14.87
CA ARG A 75 -3.35 9.91 -14.47
C ARG A 75 -3.18 10.89 -13.33
N GLU A 76 -3.83 12.05 -13.40
CA GLU A 76 -3.79 13.06 -12.34
C GLU A 76 -4.33 12.54 -11.01
N PHE A 77 -5.42 11.76 -11.04
CA PHE A 77 -5.94 11.11 -9.84
C PHE A 77 -4.99 10.06 -9.27
N VAL A 78 -4.37 9.24 -10.12
CA VAL A 78 -3.37 8.25 -9.69
C VAL A 78 -2.20 8.96 -9.01
N ASP A 79 -1.65 10.00 -9.61
CA ASP A 79 -0.52 10.74 -9.06
C ASP A 79 -0.88 11.40 -7.73
N ALA A 80 -2.00 12.11 -7.67
CA ALA A 80 -2.43 12.82 -6.46
C ALA A 80 -2.76 11.86 -5.31
N PHE A 81 -3.45 10.76 -5.60
CA PHE A 81 -3.80 9.78 -4.58
C PHE A 81 -2.57 8.97 -4.11
N THR A 82 -1.66 8.63 -5.00
CA THR A 82 -0.39 7.99 -4.65
C THR A 82 0.39 8.85 -3.66
N GLN A 83 0.56 10.14 -3.95
CA GLN A 83 1.23 11.07 -3.03
C GLN A 83 0.52 11.16 -1.69
N LYS A 84 -0.81 11.22 -1.69
CA LYS A 84 -1.62 11.21 -0.46
C LYS A 84 -1.34 9.97 0.39
N LEU A 85 -1.29 8.78 -0.22
CA LEU A 85 -1.00 7.54 0.50
C LEU A 85 0.44 7.53 1.04
N LEU A 86 1.41 7.93 0.24
CA LEU A 86 2.82 7.96 0.65
C LEU A 86 3.05 8.93 1.82
N VAL A 87 2.44 10.11 1.79
CA VAL A 87 2.53 11.09 2.90
C VAL A 87 1.80 10.57 4.14
N ALA A 88 0.63 9.98 4.00
CA ALA A 88 -0.17 9.49 5.12
C ALA A 88 0.50 8.33 5.87
N TYR A 89 1.13 7.41 5.14
CA TYR A 89 1.66 6.17 5.71
C TYR A 89 3.20 6.12 5.80
N GLY A 90 3.92 6.87 4.98
CA GLY A 90 5.38 6.81 4.92
C GLY A 90 6.08 7.11 6.25
N ARG A 91 5.61 8.10 6.98
CA ARG A 91 6.18 8.47 8.29
C ARG A 91 5.86 7.42 9.36
N THR A 92 4.68 6.85 9.32
CA THR A 92 4.24 5.82 10.30
C THR A 92 5.08 4.56 10.15
N VAL A 93 5.29 4.10 8.90
CA VAL A 93 6.10 2.90 8.61
C VAL A 93 7.54 3.08 9.10
N ARG A 94 8.10 4.29 9.02
CA ARG A 94 9.46 4.54 9.49
C ARG A 94 9.59 4.52 11.02
N ALA A 95 8.58 5.00 11.75
CA ALA A 95 8.60 5.02 13.21
C ALA A 95 8.65 3.60 13.83
N SER A 96 8.35 2.59 13.01
CA SER A 96 8.24 1.18 13.37
C SER A 96 9.51 0.36 13.08
N GLY A 97 10.70 0.99 13.01
CA GLY A 97 11.94 0.36 12.53
C GLY A 97 12.44 -0.87 13.26
N ASP A 98 11.99 -1.13 14.49
CA ASP A 98 12.36 -2.28 15.32
C ASP A 98 11.29 -3.37 15.35
N GLU A 99 10.24 -3.24 14.56
CA GLU A 99 9.12 -4.18 14.52
C GLU A 99 9.43 -5.40 13.66
N LYS A 100 8.99 -6.57 14.11
CA LYS A 100 9.10 -7.83 13.36
C LYS A 100 7.84 -8.10 12.56
N ILE A 101 7.99 -8.32 11.26
CA ILE A 101 6.90 -8.70 10.38
C ILE A 101 6.84 -10.22 10.28
N GLN A 102 5.71 -10.79 10.70
CA GLN A 102 5.44 -12.22 10.64
C GLN A 102 4.43 -12.51 9.54
N PHE A 103 4.81 -13.33 8.56
CA PHE A 103 3.90 -13.86 7.56
C PHE A 103 3.12 -15.03 8.15
N LYS A 104 1.78 -15.02 8.06
CA LYS A 104 0.92 -16.00 8.72
C LYS A 104 0.27 -16.96 7.74
N ARG A 105 -0.33 -16.45 6.68
CA ARG A 105 -1.14 -17.24 5.76
C ARG A 105 -1.16 -16.61 4.38
N GLU A 106 -1.21 -17.46 3.35
CA GLU A 106 -1.51 -17.08 1.98
C GLU A 106 -2.79 -17.76 1.54
N THR A 107 -3.65 -17.04 0.85
CA THR A 107 -4.83 -17.58 0.17
C THR A 107 -4.77 -17.13 -1.28
N LEU A 108 -4.93 -18.09 -2.20
CA LEU A 108 -4.96 -17.85 -3.66
C LEU A 108 -6.38 -18.05 -4.17
N ASP A 109 -6.82 -17.15 -5.04
CA ASP A 109 -8.08 -17.25 -5.79
C ASP A 109 -7.85 -16.77 -7.22
N GLY A 110 -7.52 -17.70 -8.12
CA GLY A 110 -7.17 -17.42 -9.51
C GLY A 110 -5.99 -16.44 -9.62
N LYS A 111 -6.25 -15.25 -10.15
CA LYS A 111 -5.25 -14.18 -10.29
C LYS A 111 -5.18 -13.25 -9.07
N PHE A 112 -5.83 -13.59 -7.98
CA PHE A 112 -5.82 -12.81 -6.74
C PHE A 112 -5.19 -13.60 -5.61
N ALA A 113 -4.54 -12.90 -4.70
CA ALA A 113 -3.97 -13.46 -3.49
C ALA A 113 -4.23 -12.55 -2.29
N ARG A 114 -4.33 -13.16 -1.12
CA ARG A 114 -4.29 -12.48 0.16
C ARG A 114 -3.12 -13.04 0.96
N VAL A 115 -2.24 -12.16 1.41
CA VAL A 115 -1.13 -12.50 2.31
C VAL A 115 -1.38 -11.84 3.65
N GLU A 116 -1.64 -12.65 4.66
CA GLU A 116 -1.89 -12.20 6.02
C GLU A 116 -0.55 -12.07 6.76
N THR A 117 -0.32 -10.90 7.34
CA THR A 117 0.86 -10.62 8.14
C THR A 117 0.49 -10.03 9.49
N LYS A 118 1.46 -9.97 10.36
CA LYS A 118 1.35 -9.34 11.66
C LYS A 118 2.64 -8.60 11.95
N VAL A 119 2.51 -7.33 12.28
CA VAL A 119 3.63 -6.51 12.77
C VAL A 119 3.64 -6.60 14.29
N VAL A 120 4.78 -6.99 14.85
CA VAL A 120 4.95 -7.16 16.30
C VAL A 120 5.99 -6.17 16.80
N SER A 121 5.59 -5.26 17.69
CA SER A 121 6.50 -4.32 18.34
C SER A 121 7.32 -4.98 19.44
N ASP A 122 8.40 -4.33 19.87
CA ASP A 122 9.22 -4.80 21.00
C ASP A 122 8.42 -4.93 22.32
N GLY A 123 7.37 -4.13 22.48
CA GLY A 123 6.43 -4.23 23.60
C GLY A 123 5.40 -5.35 23.50
N GLY A 124 5.47 -6.19 22.44
CA GLY A 124 4.55 -7.30 22.22
C GLY A 124 3.18 -6.89 21.65
N GLN A 125 2.99 -5.64 21.28
CA GLN A 125 1.78 -5.22 20.58
C GLN A 125 1.76 -5.78 19.17
N GLU A 126 0.62 -6.25 18.72
CA GLU A 126 0.43 -6.90 17.45
C GLU A 126 -0.53 -6.09 16.57
N LEU A 127 -0.09 -5.76 15.36
CA LEU A 127 -0.91 -5.10 14.36
C LEU A 127 -1.09 -6.03 13.16
N PRO A 128 -2.29 -6.55 12.89
CA PRO A 128 -2.55 -7.34 11.69
C PRO A 128 -2.55 -6.43 10.46
N ILE A 129 -1.83 -6.86 9.43
CA ILE A 129 -1.81 -6.21 8.11
C ILE A 129 -1.95 -7.29 7.06
N ASP A 130 -3.03 -7.23 6.30
CA ASP A 130 -3.24 -8.12 5.17
C ASP A 130 -2.99 -7.36 3.86
N TYR A 131 -2.28 -8.00 2.96
CA TYR A 131 -2.03 -7.50 1.62
C TYR A 131 -2.94 -8.20 0.63
N GLN A 132 -3.68 -7.43 -0.17
CA GLN A 132 -4.46 -7.92 -1.29
C GLN A 132 -3.64 -7.72 -2.57
N LEU A 133 -3.35 -8.80 -3.27
CA LEU A 133 -2.51 -8.79 -4.46
C LEU A 133 -3.26 -9.31 -5.68
N HIS A 134 -2.83 -8.89 -6.85
CA HIS A 134 -3.21 -9.50 -8.12
C HIS A 134 -1.96 -9.85 -8.95
N ASP A 135 -2.12 -10.86 -9.79
CA ASP A 135 -1.08 -11.28 -10.73
C ASP A 135 -1.11 -10.37 -11.97
N ASP A 136 -0.01 -9.66 -12.19
CA ASP A 136 0.28 -8.89 -13.39
C ASP A 136 1.43 -9.57 -14.16
N ASN A 137 1.07 -10.55 -14.99
CA ASN A 137 2.01 -11.32 -15.82
C ASN A 137 3.16 -11.98 -15.04
N GLY A 138 2.85 -12.56 -13.89
CA GLY A 138 3.81 -13.23 -13.00
C GLY A 138 4.40 -12.32 -11.93
N GLU A 139 4.09 -11.02 -11.96
CA GLU A 139 4.41 -10.09 -10.88
C GLU A 139 3.20 -9.84 -9.98
N TRP A 140 3.31 -10.20 -8.73
CA TRP A 140 2.26 -9.97 -7.76
C TRP A 140 2.29 -8.53 -7.25
N LYS A 141 1.25 -7.75 -7.59
CA LYS A 141 1.10 -6.34 -7.25
C LYS A 141 0.06 -6.14 -6.15
N VAL A 142 0.39 -5.34 -5.15
CA VAL A 142 -0.54 -4.98 -4.06
C VAL A 142 -1.52 -3.93 -4.56
N TYR A 143 -2.81 -4.21 -4.47
CA TYR A 143 -3.87 -3.27 -4.82
C TYR A 143 -4.71 -2.81 -3.63
N ASP A 144 -4.52 -3.39 -2.45
CA ASP A 144 -5.12 -2.93 -1.20
C ASP A 144 -4.32 -3.45 0.01
N MET A 145 -4.37 -2.71 1.10
CA MET A 145 -3.91 -3.16 2.41
C MET A 145 -5.07 -3.06 3.40
N VAL A 146 -5.23 -4.10 4.21
CA VAL A 146 -6.22 -4.13 5.30
C VAL A 146 -5.46 -4.05 6.61
N ILE A 147 -5.47 -2.89 7.25
CA ILE A 147 -4.76 -2.61 8.50
C ILE A 147 -5.77 -2.64 9.63
N ASP A 148 -5.57 -3.51 10.60
CA ASP A 148 -6.50 -3.70 11.72
C ASP A 148 -7.96 -3.81 11.25
N GLN A 149 -8.21 -4.68 10.27
CA GLN A 149 -9.51 -4.93 9.62
C GLN A 149 -10.07 -3.77 8.78
N ILE A 150 -9.32 -2.68 8.59
CA ILE A 150 -9.73 -1.54 7.78
C ILE A 150 -9.01 -1.57 6.44
N SER A 151 -9.75 -1.79 5.34
CA SER A 151 -9.24 -1.66 3.98
C SER A 151 -8.96 -0.19 3.66
N ILE A 152 -7.74 0.11 3.21
CA ILE A 152 -7.35 1.45 2.78
C ILE A 152 -8.22 1.90 1.60
N VAL A 153 -8.36 1.05 0.58
CA VAL A 153 -9.14 1.36 -0.62
C VAL A 153 -10.61 1.64 -0.28
N ASN A 154 -11.24 0.80 0.54
CA ASN A 154 -12.64 1.00 0.92
C ASN A 154 -12.83 2.25 1.80
N ASN A 155 -11.88 2.53 2.69
CA ASN A 155 -11.92 3.73 3.52
C ASN A 155 -11.86 5.00 2.66
N TYR A 156 -10.93 5.06 1.69
CA TYR A 156 -10.84 6.19 0.77
C TYR A 156 -12.02 6.26 -0.18
N ARG A 157 -12.54 5.12 -0.65
CA ARG A 157 -13.79 5.09 -1.45
C ARG A 157 -14.92 5.82 -0.73
N ALA A 158 -15.15 5.49 0.54
CA ALA A 158 -16.19 6.14 1.34
C ALA A 158 -15.94 7.65 1.54
N GLN A 159 -14.67 8.06 1.67
CA GLN A 159 -14.30 9.48 1.75
C GLN A 159 -14.53 10.20 0.42
N PHE A 160 -14.10 9.62 -0.69
CA PHE A 160 -14.24 10.17 -2.04
C PHE A 160 -15.72 10.33 -2.42
N GLU A 161 -16.52 9.31 -2.19
CA GLU A 161 -17.98 9.37 -2.42
C GLU A 161 -18.64 10.53 -1.65
N ARG A 162 -18.25 10.76 -0.39
CA ARG A 162 -18.79 11.89 0.40
C ARG A 162 -18.41 13.25 -0.20
N VAL A 163 -17.19 13.41 -0.71
CA VAL A 163 -16.75 14.65 -1.35
C VAL A 163 -17.46 14.84 -2.67
N ILE A 164 -17.51 13.80 -3.51
CA ILE A 164 -18.14 13.84 -4.83
C ILE A 164 -19.63 14.16 -4.71
N ALA A 165 -20.34 13.52 -3.75
CA ALA A 165 -21.77 13.76 -3.52
C ALA A 165 -22.08 15.19 -3.04
N LYS A 166 -21.16 15.82 -2.30
CA LYS A 166 -21.32 17.19 -1.80
C LYS A 166 -20.84 18.25 -2.79
N SER A 167 -19.97 17.90 -3.70
CA SER A 167 -19.30 18.82 -4.59
C SER A 167 -19.09 18.21 -6.00
N SER A 168 -17.90 17.69 -6.32
CA SER A 168 -17.59 17.11 -7.63
C SER A 168 -16.30 16.29 -7.60
N LEU A 169 -16.08 15.51 -8.69
CA LEU A 169 -14.78 14.86 -8.97
C LEU A 169 -13.64 15.88 -9.08
N LYS A 170 -13.90 17.01 -9.73
CA LYS A 170 -12.91 18.08 -9.89
C LYS A 170 -12.46 18.63 -8.53
N GLU A 171 -13.40 18.88 -7.64
CA GLU A 171 -13.08 19.35 -6.28
C GLU A 171 -12.31 18.29 -5.49
N LEU A 172 -12.66 17.01 -5.60
CA LEU A 172 -11.90 15.92 -4.99
C LEU A 172 -10.43 15.96 -5.45
N LEU A 173 -10.17 16.12 -6.75
CA LEU A 173 -8.81 16.19 -7.28
C LEU A 173 -8.04 17.40 -6.73
N VAL A 174 -8.70 18.57 -6.63
CA VAL A 174 -8.11 19.77 -6.01
C VAL A 174 -7.73 19.50 -4.55
N LEU A 175 -8.62 18.91 -3.77
CA LEU A 175 -8.38 18.58 -2.37
C LEU A 175 -7.21 17.58 -2.20
N LEU A 176 -7.14 16.57 -3.05
CA LEU A 176 -6.03 15.60 -3.03
C LEU A 176 -4.68 16.30 -3.31
N LYS A 177 -4.62 17.21 -4.28
CA LYS A 177 -3.42 17.97 -4.62
C LYS A 177 -2.99 18.92 -3.50
N GLN A 178 -3.94 19.60 -2.85
CA GLN A 178 -3.64 20.54 -1.75
C GLN A 178 -3.08 19.85 -0.50
N GLN A 179 -3.53 18.65 -0.20
CA GLN A 179 -3.06 17.90 0.97
C GLN A 179 -1.65 17.30 0.79
N ASN A 180 -1.10 17.39 -0.41
CA ASN A 180 0.23 16.89 -0.77
C ASN A 180 1.31 18.00 -0.79
N SER A 181 0.93 19.23 -0.47
CA SER A 181 1.80 20.42 -0.48
C SER A 181 2.41 20.71 0.89
#